data_b59ae4f1e60a0674f652cd1395506c52
#
_entry.id   b59ae4f1e60a0674f652cd1395506c52
#
_cell.length_a   1.000
_cell.length_b   1.000
_cell.length_c   1.000
_cell.angle_alpha   90.00
_cell.angle_beta   90.00
_cell.angle_gamma   90.00
#
_symmetry.space_group_name_H-M   'P 1'
#
loop_
_entity.id
_entity.type
_entity.pdbx_description
1 polymer ?
#
loop_
_entity_poly.entity_id
_entity_poly.type
_entity_poly.pdbx_seq_one_letter_code
_entity_poly.pdbx_strand_id
1 'polypeptide(L)'
;MRLSEQEKSALKRELVHCLQTEQEVRKIVIFGSFLHADNPHDLDVAVFQDSAEPYLPLALKYRSKTRAIAQRIALDILPLKFHAQDDPFLAEIAKGEVIYER
;
A
#
# COMPACT_ATOMS: atom_id res chain seq x y z
N MET A 1 -3.05 18.86 3.30
CA MET A 1 -3.93 18.26 4.31
C MET A 1 -3.11 17.74 5.47
N ARG A 2 -3.45 18.16 6.68
CA ARG A 2 -2.74 17.71 7.87
C ARG A 2 -3.46 16.52 8.49
N LEU A 3 -2.73 15.43 8.73
CA LEU A 3 -3.31 14.20 9.27
C LEU A 3 -2.83 13.97 10.70
N SER A 4 -3.78 13.74 11.60
CA SER A 4 -3.46 13.30 12.96
C SER A 4 -3.01 11.84 12.94
N GLU A 5 -2.38 11.39 14.03
CA GLU A 5 -2.01 9.98 14.17
C GLU A 5 -3.23 9.06 14.11
N GLN A 6 -4.36 9.52 14.65
CA GLN A 6 -5.60 8.76 14.59
C GLN A 6 -6.12 8.63 13.16
N GLU A 7 -6.04 9.70 12.38
CA GLU A 7 -6.45 9.67 10.98
C GLU A 7 -5.53 8.77 10.15
N LYS A 8 -4.22 8.83 10.41
CA LYS A 8 -3.28 7.93 9.74
C LYS A 8 -3.57 6.47 10.07
N SER A 9 -3.84 6.18 11.35
CA SER A 9 -4.18 4.82 11.77
C SER A 9 -5.47 4.32 11.13
N ALA A 10 -6.46 5.21 11.00
CA ALA A 10 -7.72 4.85 10.35
C ALA A 10 -7.51 4.53 8.88
N LEU A 11 -6.68 5.29 8.18
CA LEU A 11 -6.35 5.03 6.78
C LEU A 11 -5.65 3.69 6.61
N LYS A 12 -4.72 3.35 7.52
CA LYS A 12 -4.03 2.07 7.50
C LYS A 12 -5.00 0.90 7.66
N ARG A 13 -5.91 1.00 8.63
CA ARG A 13 -6.91 -0.05 8.86
C ARG A 13 -7.84 -0.22 7.66
N GLU A 14 -8.26 0.89 7.08
CA GLU A 14 -9.14 0.84 5.91
C GLU A 14 -8.43 0.21 4.72
N LEU A 15 -7.16 0.54 4.52
CA LEU A 15 -6.36 -0.03 3.45
C LEU A 15 -6.25 -1.55 3.59
N VAL A 16 -5.98 -2.03 4.79
CA VAL A 16 -5.93 -3.47 5.07
C VAL A 16 -7.29 -4.11 4.80
N HIS A 17 -8.35 -3.48 5.28
CA HIS A 17 -9.72 -3.99 5.08
C HIS A 17 -10.05 -4.14 3.59
N CYS A 18 -9.65 -3.17 2.78
CA CYS A 18 -9.92 -3.21 1.34
C CYS A 18 -9.15 -4.31 0.60
N LEU A 19 -7.93 -4.60 1.04
CA LEU A 19 -7.03 -5.50 0.30
C LEU A 19 -6.94 -6.91 0.86
N GLN A 20 -7.25 -7.11 2.14
CA GLN A 20 -7.08 -8.44 2.75
C GLN A 20 -8.02 -9.49 2.19
N THR A 21 -9.09 -9.09 1.51
CA THR A 21 -10.03 -10.01 0.86
C THR A 21 -9.41 -10.71 -0.34
N GLU A 22 -8.32 -10.17 -0.89
CA GLU A 22 -7.62 -10.79 -2.01
C GLU A 22 -6.65 -11.82 -1.48
N GLN A 23 -6.89 -13.10 -1.80
CA GLN A 23 -6.14 -14.21 -1.21
C GLN A 23 -4.67 -14.21 -1.57
N GLU A 24 -4.32 -13.64 -2.73
CA GLU A 24 -2.93 -13.58 -3.17
C GLU A 24 -2.09 -12.56 -2.38
N VAL A 25 -2.73 -11.62 -1.68
CA VAL A 25 -2.01 -10.58 -0.92
C VAL A 25 -1.37 -11.20 0.32
N ARG A 26 -0.03 -11.10 0.39
CA ARG A 26 0.76 -11.69 1.46
C ARG A 26 1.28 -10.67 2.46
N LYS A 27 1.55 -9.44 2.00
CA LYS A 27 2.10 -8.41 2.86
C LYS A 27 1.78 -7.03 2.28
N ILE A 28 1.43 -6.09 3.14
CA ILE A 28 1.17 -4.70 2.77
C ILE A 28 2.09 -3.82 3.58
N VAL A 29 2.85 -2.95 2.89
CA VAL A 29 3.83 -2.07 3.51
C VAL A 29 3.55 -0.64 3.07
N ILE A 30 3.46 0.28 4.03
CA ILE A 30 3.42 1.71 3.74
C ILE A 30 4.85 2.23 3.82
N PHE A 31 5.25 3.02 2.83
CA PHE A 31 6.58 3.60 2.80
C PHE A 31 6.49 5.06 2.34
N GLY A 32 7.62 5.76 2.37
CA GLY A 32 7.69 7.14 1.93
C GLY A 32 7.24 8.15 2.95
N SER A 33 6.89 9.34 2.49
CA SER A 33 6.66 10.50 3.35
C SER A 33 5.44 10.38 4.26
N PHE A 34 4.48 9.53 3.94
CA PHE A 34 3.28 9.36 4.78
C PHE A 34 3.63 9.01 6.22
N LEU A 35 4.70 8.24 6.42
CA LEU A 35 5.09 7.77 7.76
C LEU A 35 5.64 8.88 8.64
N HIS A 36 6.21 9.93 8.06
CA HIS A 36 6.98 10.91 8.81
C HIS A 36 6.44 12.33 8.72
N ALA A 37 5.75 12.67 7.63
CA ALA A 37 5.28 14.03 7.41
C ALA A 37 3.98 14.30 8.18
N ASP A 38 3.84 15.51 8.74
CA ASP A 38 2.59 15.95 9.33
C ASP A 38 1.53 16.22 8.27
N ASN A 39 1.98 16.59 7.07
CA ASN A 39 1.11 16.96 5.97
C ASN A 39 1.49 16.16 4.72
N PRO A 40 1.30 14.84 4.75
CA PRO A 40 1.70 14.02 3.60
C PRO A 40 0.79 14.28 2.40
N HIS A 41 1.41 14.35 1.21
CA HIS A 41 0.68 14.52 -0.03
C HIS A 41 0.30 13.19 -0.65
N ASP A 42 1.09 12.15 -0.40
CA ASP A 42 0.94 10.85 -1.04
C ASP A 42 0.95 9.74 0.01
N LEU A 43 0.24 8.66 -0.30
CA LEU A 43 0.30 7.43 0.45
C LEU A 43 0.86 6.36 -0.47
N ASP A 44 2.12 5.97 -0.24
CA ASP A 44 2.81 4.96 -1.04
C ASP A 44 2.67 3.60 -0.38
N VAL A 45 2.15 2.63 -1.14
CA VAL A 45 1.81 1.30 -0.62
C VAL A 45 2.40 0.23 -1.51
N ALA A 46 3.19 -0.65 -0.93
CA ALA A 46 3.66 -1.86 -1.60
C ALA A 46 2.76 -3.02 -1.22
N VAL A 47 2.26 -3.75 -2.21
CA VAL A 47 1.42 -4.93 -2.00
C VAL A 47 2.17 -6.14 -2.54
N PHE A 48 2.73 -6.92 -1.64
CA PHE A 48 3.41 -8.17 -1.99
C PHE A 48 2.36 -9.26 -2.17
N GLN A 49 2.40 -9.95 -3.31
CA GLN A 49 1.40 -10.94 -3.68
C GLN A 49 2.06 -12.14 -4.37
N ASP A 50 1.36 -13.27 -4.37
CA ASP A 50 1.90 -14.52 -4.89
C ASP A 50 1.13 -15.10 -6.08
N SER A 51 0.35 -14.28 -6.77
CA SER A 51 -0.36 -14.73 -7.96
C SER A 51 0.53 -14.70 -9.19
N ALA A 52 0.08 -15.34 -10.26
CA ALA A 52 0.73 -15.28 -11.56
C ALA A 52 0.22 -14.12 -12.42
N GLU A 53 -0.68 -13.30 -11.91
CA GLU A 53 -1.25 -12.21 -12.69
C GLU A 53 -0.22 -11.15 -13.04
N PRO A 54 -0.31 -10.56 -14.26
CA PRO A 54 0.57 -9.46 -14.64
C PRO A 54 0.34 -8.22 -13.79
N TYR A 55 1.34 -7.33 -13.83
CA TYR A 55 1.34 -6.10 -13.02
C TYR A 55 0.09 -5.24 -13.24
N LEU A 56 -0.25 -4.96 -14.49
CA LEU A 56 -1.32 -3.99 -14.78
C LEU A 56 -2.69 -4.45 -14.29
N PRO A 57 -3.14 -5.68 -14.56
CA PRO A 57 -4.41 -6.14 -13.98
C PRO A 57 -4.45 -6.08 -12.46
N LEU A 58 -3.34 -6.42 -11.79
CA LEU A 58 -3.26 -6.33 -10.33
C LEU A 58 -3.38 -4.89 -9.86
N ALA A 59 -2.64 -3.97 -10.49
CA ALA A 59 -2.67 -2.56 -10.12
C ALA A 59 -4.08 -2.00 -10.26
N LEU A 60 -4.75 -2.32 -11.35
CA LEU A 60 -6.12 -1.85 -11.59
C LEU A 60 -7.10 -2.42 -10.57
N LYS A 61 -6.95 -3.70 -10.23
CA LYS A 61 -7.79 -4.34 -9.22
C LYS A 61 -7.63 -3.67 -7.86
N TYR A 62 -6.39 -3.45 -7.43
CA TYR A 62 -6.14 -2.86 -6.12
C TYR A 62 -6.57 -1.40 -6.08
N ARG A 63 -6.38 -0.66 -7.16
CA ARG A 63 -6.89 0.72 -7.25
C ARG A 63 -8.41 0.77 -7.15
N SER A 64 -9.08 -0.16 -7.80
CA SER A 64 -10.55 -0.24 -7.75
C SER A 64 -11.03 -0.45 -6.31
N LYS A 65 -10.36 -1.35 -5.58
CA LYS A 65 -10.76 -1.68 -4.20
C LYS A 65 -10.47 -0.56 -3.21
N THR A 66 -9.56 0.32 -3.53
CA THR A 66 -9.12 1.39 -2.61
C THR A 66 -9.56 2.77 -3.07
N ARG A 67 -10.52 2.85 -3.97
CA ARG A 67 -10.95 4.11 -4.56
C ARG A 67 -11.39 5.16 -3.53
N ALA A 68 -12.08 4.73 -2.48
CA ALA A 68 -12.53 5.64 -1.43
C ALA A 68 -11.37 6.32 -0.72
N ILE A 69 -10.27 5.59 -0.52
CA ILE A 69 -9.05 6.15 0.08
C ILE A 69 -8.42 7.16 -0.88
N ALA A 70 -8.37 6.82 -2.17
CA ALA A 70 -7.76 7.68 -3.19
C ALA A 70 -8.51 9.01 -3.35
N GLN A 71 -9.76 9.09 -2.93
CA GLN A 71 -10.50 10.34 -2.96
C GLN A 71 -10.08 11.31 -1.85
N ARG A 72 -9.39 10.81 -0.82
CA ARG A 72 -8.99 11.63 0.33
C ARG A 72 -7.50 11.96 0.31
N ILE A 73 -6.69 11.11 -0.31
CA ILE A 73 -5.25 11.33 -0.40
C ILE A 73 -4.76 10.63 -1.67
N ALA A 74 -3.78 11.22 -2.35
CA ALA A 74 -3.18 10.59 -3.52
C ALA A 74 -2.58 9.24 -3.10
N LEU A 75 -3.00 8.17 -3.77
CA LEU A 75 -2.64 6.81 -3.39
C LEU A 75 -1.88 6.14 -4.52
N ASP A 76 -0.65 5.75 -4.24
CA ASP A 76 0.19 5.02 -5.19
C ASP A 76 0.35 3.59 -4.70
N ILE A 77 -0.22 2.64 -5.45
CA ILE A 77 -0.12 1.23 -5.11
C ILE A 77 0.86 0.54 -6.06
N LEU A 78 1.84 -0.13 -5.47
CA LEU A 78 2.87 -0.86 -6.21
C LEU A 78 2.71 -2.35 -5.92
N PRO A 79 2.08 -3.13 -6.83
CA PRO A 79 2.04 -4.59 -6.68
C PRO A 79 3.43 -5.18 -6.97
N LEU A 80 3.87 -6.08 -6.09
CA LEU A 80 5.16 -6.74 -6.22
C LEU A 80 4.99 -8.24 -6.02
N LYS A 81 5.80 -9.03 -6.70
CA LYS A 81 5.87 -10.46 -6.42
C LYS A 81 6.38 -10.67 -5.00
N PHE A 82 5.85 -11.68 -4.30
CA PHE A 82 6.22 -11.93 -2.92
C PHE A 82 7.74 -12.09 -2.74
N HIS A 83 8.43 -12.65 -3.74
CA HIS A 83 9.86 -12.88 -3.71
C HIS A 83 10.65 -11.89 -4.57
N ALA A 84 10.10 -10.70 -4.84
CA ALA A 84 10.78 -9.70 -5.66
C ALA A 84 12.12 -9.31 -5.04
N GLN A 85 13.16 -9.21 -5.88
CA GLN A 85 14.50 -8.86 -5.44
C GLN A 85 15.12 -7.72 -6.24
N ASP A 86 14.54 -7.39 -7.38
CA ASP A 86 15.14 -6.47 -8.34
C ASP A 86 14.43 -5.13 -8.47
N ASP A 87 13.34 -4.91 -7.72
CA ASP A 87 12.61 -3.67 -7.83
C ASP A 87 13.38 -2.53 -7.17
N PRO A 88 13.53 -1.37 -7.85
CA PRO A 88 14.31 -0.24 -7.30
C PRO A 88 13.72 0.35 -6.03
N PHE A 89 12.43 0.13 -5.74
CA PHE A 89 11.82 0.65 -4.53
C PHE A 89 12.02 -0.24 -3.30
N LEU A 90 12.63 -1.42 -3.44
CA LEU A 90 12.75 -2.35 -2.31
C LEU A 90 13.52 -1.75 -1.13
N ALA A 91 14.53 -0.94 -1.39
CA ALA A 91 15.29 -0.28 -0.32
C ALA A 91 14.41 0.66 0.49
N GLU A 92 13.56 1.43 -0.18
CA GLU A 92 12.62 2.34 0.50
C GLU A 92 11.53 1.56 1.23
N ILE A 93 11.02 0.50 0.60
CA ILE A 93 9.99 -0.35 1.21
C ILE A 93 10.51 -1.01 2.47
N ALA A 94 11.78 -1.41 2.49
CA ALA A 94 12.39 -2.03 3.67
C ALA A 94 12.40 -1.10 4.89
N LYS A 95 12.38 0.21 4.67
CA LYS A 95 12.30 1.20 5.75
C LYS A 95 10.87 1.53 6.16
N GLY A 96 9.91 0.96 5.48
CA GLY A 96 8.50 1.25 5.70
C GLY A 96 7.91 0.50 6.87
N GLU A 97 6.60 0.63 7.01
CA GLU A 97 5.83 0.00 8.07
C GLU A 97 4.98 -1.13 7.48
N VAL A 98 5.16 -2.35 7.98
CA VAL A 98 4.31 -3.47 7.61
C VAL A 98 2.98 -3.32 8.34
N ILE A 99 1.88 -3.17 7.59
CA ILE A 99 0.56 -3.01 8.20
C ILE A 99 -0.29 -4.28 8.09
N TYR A 100 0.14 -5.23 7.27
CA TYR A 100 -0.55 -6.51 7.11
C TYR A 100 0.45 -7.56 6.64
N GLU A 101 0.36 -8.75 7.22
CA GLU A 101 1.20 -9.87 6.80
C GLU A 101 0.46 -11.17 7.07
N ARG A 102 0.47 -12.04 6.06
CA ARG A 102 -0.24 -13.32 6.15
C ARG A 102 0.73 -14.49 6.18
#